data_4a01642fbd27e07e4888e43ff734e810
#
_entry.id   4a01642fbd27e07e4888e43ff734e810
#
_cell.length_a   1.000
_cell.length_b   1.000
_cell.length_c   1.000
_cell.angle_alpha   90.00
_cell.angle_beta   90.00
_cell.angle_gamma   90.00
#
_symmetry.space_group_name_H-M   'P 1'
#
loop_
_entity.id
_entity.type
_entity.pdbx_description
1 polymer ?
#
loop_
_entity_poly.entity_id
_entity_poly.type
_entity_poly.pdbx_seq_one_letter_code
_entity_poly.pdbx_strand_id
1 'polypeptide(L)'
;MNTTTLGTIGERLVEAELLKLGFCVARPSVDIDGYDLLAGTDAREYHRLQIKTCRIPVEHKGSYGYRYTAIKNRKSDFFIFVCLMHNAFYIVPTDQIAASIRLSGDGSGQSEIEKFFGAWHILKPTSTDHASAQVLDAQ
;
A
#
# COMPACT_ATOMS: atom_id res chain seq x y z
N MET A 1 -18.66 11.62 -3.44
CA MET A 1 -17.79 10.63 -4.12
C MET A 1 -18.22 9.23 -3.69
N ASN A 2 -18.46 8.35 -4.65
CA ASN A 2 -18.86 7.00 -4.32
C ASN A 2 -17.62 6.11 -4.03
N THR A 3 -17.86 4.93 -3.48
CA THR A 3 -16.77 4.03 -3.06
C THR A 3 -15.96 3.49 -4.23
N THR A 4 -16.58 3.28 -5.38
CA THR A 4 -15.87 2.81 -6.58
C THR A 4 -14.89 3.85 -7.07
N THR A 5 -15.30 5.12 -7.15
CA THR A 5 -14.42 6.22 -7.54
C THR A 5 -13.28 6.38 -6.54
N LEU A 6 -13.59 6.33 -5.25
CA LEU A 6 -12.58 6.45 -4.20
C LEU A 6 -11.53 5.34 -4.33
N GLY A 7 -11.96 4.10 -4.53
CA GLY A 7 -11.06 2.97 -4.74
C GLY A 7 -10.16 3.16 -5.95
N THR A 8 -10.73 3.63 -7.05
CA THR A 8 -9.96 3.91 -8.27
C THR A 8 -8.90 4.97 -8.03
N ILE A 9 -9.25 6.06 -7.34
CA ILE A 9 -8.28 7.11 -7.00
C ILE A 9 -7.12 6.52 -6.22
N GLY A 10 -7.40 5.73 -5.19
CA GLY A 10 -6.34 5.12 -4.38
C GLY A 10 -5.43 4.23 -5.20
N GLU A 11 -6.00 3.40 -6.07
CA GLU A 11 -5.20 2.51 -6.93
C GLU A 11 -4.30 3.30 -7.87
N ARG A 12 -4.81 4.37 -8.48
CA ARG A 12 -4.00 5.21 -9.37
C ARG A 12 -2.89 5.96 -8.63
N LEU A 13 -3.16 6.42 -7.42
CA LEU A 13 -2.14 7.10 -6.62
C LEU A 13 -1.02 6.12 -6.22
N VAL A 14 -1.36 4.90 -5.83
CA VAL A 14 -0.37 3.88 -5.50
C VAL A 14 0.46 3.53 -6.73
N GLU A 15 -0.19 3.33 -7.87
CA GLU A 15 0.50 3.04 -9.12
C GLU A 15 1.51 4.14 -9.47
N ALA A 16 1.09 5.40 -9.40
CA ALA A 16 1.95 6.54 -9.69
C ALA A 16 3.14 6.61 -8.73
N GLU A 17 2.91 6.38 -7.45
CA GLU A 17 3.97 6.41 -6.45
C GLU A 17 4.99 5.30 -6.68
N LEU A 18 4.52 4.09 -6.98
CA LEU A 18 5.39 2.95 -7.30
C LEU A 18 6.25 3.21 -8.53
N LEU A 19 5.66 3.78 -9.57
CA LEU A 19 6.40 4.12 -10.80
C LEU A 19 7.48 5.17 -10.51
N LYS A 20 7.16 6.18 -9.70
CA LYS A 20 8.13 7.21 -9.31
C LYS A 20 9.31 6.62 -8.55
N LEU A 21 9.06 5.59 -7.76
CA LEU A 21 10.10 4.91 -6.98
C LEU A 21 10.88 3.86 -7.78
N GLY A 22 10.54 3.66 -9.05
CA GLY A 22 11.27 2.76 -9.92
C GLY A 22 10.75 1.34 -9.97
N PHE A 23 9.58 1.07 -9.40
CA PHE A 23 8.99 -0.26 -9.48
C PHE A 23 8.36 -0.51 -10.86
N CYS A 24 8.39 -1.77 -11.29
CA CYS A 24 7.54 -2.24 -12.39
C CYS A 24 6.16 -2.51 -11.83
N VAL A 25 5.12 -2.04 -12.51
CA VAL A 25 3.75 -2.19 -12.04
C VAL A 25 2.92 -2.82 -13.16
N ALA A 26 2.09 -3.79 -12.79
CA ALA A 26 1.13 -4.40 -13.70
C ALA A 26 -0.24 -4.40 -13.04
N ARG A 27 -1.28 -4.24 -13.86
CA ARG A 27 -2.66 -4.26 -13.42
C ARG A 27 -3.40 -5.38 -14.14
N PRO A 28 -4.19 -6.20 -13.43
CA PRO A 28 -5.03 -7.18 -14.11
C PRO A 28 -5.96 -6.50 -15.11
N SER A 29 -6.16 -7.11 -16.27
CA SER A 29 -7.08 -6.57 -17.28
C SER A 29 -8.54 -6.76 -16.88
N VAL A 30 -8.81 -7.66 -15.93
CA VAL A 30 -10.13 -7.89 -15.34
C VAL A 30 -9.97 -7.92 -13.83
N ASP A 31 -11.07 -7.75 -13.11
CA ASP A 31 -11.04 -7.83 -11.65
C ASP A 31 -10.60 -9.21 -11.21
N ILE A 32 -9.56 -9.25 -10.37
CA ILE A 32 -9.04 -10.47 -9.78
C ILE A 32 -9.32 -10.42 -8.28
N ASP A 33 -9.90 -11.50 -7.76
CA ASP A 33 -10.17 -11.60 -6.34
C ASP A 33 -8.85 -11.65 -5.57
N GLY A 34 -8.66 -10.70 -4.67
CA GLY A 34 -7.56 -10.71 -3.72
C GLY A 34 -6.42 -9.76 -3.97
N TYR A 35 -6.33 -9.13 -5.15
CA TYR A 35 -5.33 -8.07 -5.33
C TYR A 35 -5.73 -7.12 -6.46
N ASP A 36 -5.19 -5.90 -6.39
CA ASP A 36 -5.49 -4.81 -7.33
C ASP A 36 -4.33 -4.50 -8.26
N LEU A 37 -3.11 -4.66 -7.79
CA LEU A 37 -1.89 -4.37 -8.55
C LEU A 37 -0.83 -5.44 -8.29
N LEU A 38 0.07 -5.60 -9.25
CA LEU A 38 1.31 -6.34 -9.10
C LEU A 38 2.46 -5.35 -9.17
N ALA A 39 3.42 -5.46 -8.26
CA ALA A 39 4.58 -4.57 -8.24
C ALA A 39 5.85 -5.32 -7.89
N GLY A 40 6.94 -4.99 -8.59
CA GLY A 40 8.24 -5.59 -8.34
C GLY A 40 9.35 -4.72 -8.89
N THR A 41 10.59 -5.04 -8.56
CA THR A 41 11.75 -4.31 -9.06
C THR A 41 12.25 -4.86 -10.41
N ASP A 42 11.79 -6.05 -10.80
CA ASP A 42 12.02 -6.61 -12.13
C ASP A 42 10.81 -7.45 -12.54
N ALA A 43 10.81 -7.92 -13.79
CA ALA A 43 9.68 -8.63 -14.36
C ALA A 43 9.54 -10.08 -13.89
N ARG A 44 10.44 -10.56 -13.05
CA ARG A 44 10.42 -11.96 -12.58
C ARG A 44 9.75 -12.15 -11.24
N GLU A 45 9.76 -11.12 -10.40
CA GLU A 45 9.19 -11.18 -9.06
C GLU A 45 8.25 -10.02 -8.84
N TYR A 46 6.97 -10.34 -8.72
CA TYR A 46 5.93 -9.36 -8.40
C TYR A 46 5.27 -9.70 -7.08
N HIS A 47 5.03 -8.69 -6.28
CA HIS A 47 4.16 -8.78 -5.11
C HIS A 47 2.73 -8.46 -5.50
N ARG A 48 1.79 -9.19 -4.93
CA ARG A 48 0.37 -8.93 -5.09
C ARG A 48 -0.05 -7.91 -4.03
N LEU A 49 -0.62 -6.80 -4.49
CA LEU A 49 -1.00 -5.69 -3.62
C LEU A 49 -2.50 -5.50 -3.60
N GLN A 50 -3.08 -5.46 -2.41
CA GLN A 50 -4.47 -5.08 -2.19
C GLN A 50 -4.49 -3.66 -1.66
N ILE A 51 -5.29 -2.79 -2.27
CA ILE A 51 -5.30 -1.36 -1.92
C ILE A 51 -6.62 -1.02 -1.26
N LYS A 52 -6.55 -0.36 -0.12
CA LYS A 52 -7.70 0.13 0.62
C LYS A 52 -7.56 1.63 0.80
N THR A 53 -8.58 2.38 0.42
CA THR A 53 -8.53 3.84 0.44
C THR A 53 -9.56 4.40 1.40
N CYS A 54 -9.14 5.32 2.25
CA CYS A 54 -10.03 6.08 3.11
C CYS A 54 -9.84 7.56 2.81
N ARG A 55 -10.95 8.27 2.60
CA ARG A 55 -10.92 9.64 2.11
C ARG A 55 -10.50 10.63 3.19
N ILE A 56 -11.11 10.54 4.37
CA ILE A 56 -10.87 11.48 5.46
C ILE A 56 -10.77 10.74 6.78
N PRO A 57 -10.00 11.27 7.74
CA PRO A 57 -10.00 10.70 9.08
C PRO A 57 -11.29 11.06 9.81
N VAL A 58 -11.68 10.24 10.78
CA VAL A 58 -12.84 10.48 11.61
C VAL A 58 -12.44 10.53 13.07
N GLU A 59 -13.17 11.30 13.86
CA GLU A 59 -12.94 11.38 15.28
C GLU A 59 -13.45 10.13 15.98
N HIS A 60 -12.65 9.64 16.93
CA HIS A 60 -13.04 8.57 17.83
C HIS A 60 -12.34 8.80 19.17
N LYS A 61 -13.11 8.96 20.24
CA LYS A 61 -12.60 9.17 21.60
C LYS A 61 -11.54 10.28 21.67
N GLY A 62 -11.80 11.41 21.00
CA GLY A 62 -10.96 12.59 21.07
C GLY A 62 -9.76 12.59 20.14
N SER A 63 -9.57 11.59 19.31
CA SER A 63 -8.50 11.57 18.32
C SER A 63 -9.04 11.27 16.93
N TYR A 64 -8.34 11.74 15.90
CA TYR A 64 -8.68 11.50 14.50
C TYR A 64 -7.87 10.34 13.95
N GLY A 65 -8.51 9.54 13.08
CA GLY A 65 -7.82 8.45 12.41
C GLY A 65 -8.60 7.94 11.21
N TYR A 66 -7.86 7.41 10.25
CA TYR A 66 -8.43 6.74 9.09
C TYR A 66 -8.84 5.33 9.49
N ARG A 67 -10.09 4.97 9.19
CA ARG A 67 -10.62 3.65 9.57
C ARG A 67 -10.80 2.76 8.35
N TYR A 68 -10.32 1.55 8.47
CA TYR A 68 -10.48 0.51 7.46
C TYR A 68 -11.12 -0.69 8.13
N THR A 69 -12.29 -1.10 7.66
CA THR A 69 -13.08 -2.16 8.26
C THR A 69 -13.36 -3.27 7.28
N ALA A 70 -13.84 -4.40 7.78
CA ALA A 70 -14.24 -5.55 6.95
C ALA A 70 -13.12 -6.04 6.02
N ILE A 71 -11.88 -6.08 6.53
CA ILE A 71 -10.74 -6.58 5.76
C ILE A 71 -10.81 -8.10 5.77
N LYS A 72 -11.33 -8.69 4.69
CA LYS A 72 -11.65 -10.11 4.64
C LYS A 72 -10.72 -10.91 3.75
N ASN A 73 -10.42 -10.40 2.57
CA ASN A 73 -9.68 -11.16 1.58
C ASN A 73 -8.19 -10.90 1.76
N ARG A 74 -7.44 -11.93 2.15
CA ARG A 74 -6.02 -11.84 2.49
C ARG A 74 -5.14 -12.66 1.55
N LYS A 75 -5.49 -12.69 0.27
CA LYS A 75 -4.73 -13.43 -0.75
C LYS A 75 -3.55 -12.63 -1.30
N SER A 76 -3.48 -11.34 -1.01
CA SER A 76 -2.36 -10.49 -1.42
C SER A 76 -1.16 -10.72 -0.52
N ASP A 77 0.01 -10.29 -1.00
CA ASP A 77 1.24 -10.32 -0.22
C ASP A 77 1.34 -9.12 0.71
N PHE A 78 0.83 -7.97 0.26
CA PHE A 78 0.81 -6.73 1.02
C PHE A 78 -0.52 -6.03 0.83
N PHE A 79 -0.90 -5.28 1.86
CA PHE A 79 -1.96 -4.29 1.75
C PHE A 79 -1.32 -2.90 1.70
N ILE A 80 -1.88 -2.02 0.88
CA ILE A 80 -1.49 -0.62 0.90
C ILE A 80 -2.72 0.19 1.31
N PHE A 81 -2.59 0.87 2.44
CA PHE A 81 -3.65 1.72 2.95
C PHE A 81 -3.38 3.15 2.53
N VAL A 82 -4.32 3.74 1.81
CA VAL A 82 -4.22 5.11 1.32
C VAL A 82 -5.03 6.01 2.24
N CYS A 83 -4.35 6.99 2.84
CA CYS A 83 -4.94 8.03 3.67
C CYS A 83 -5.04 9.27 2.81
N LEU A 84 -6.18 9.44 2.13
CA LEU A 84 -6.26 10.34 0.98
C LEU A 84 -6.04 11.81 1.35
N MET A 85 -6.64 12.28 2.42
CA MET A 85 -6.49 13.69 2.82
C MET A 85 -5.05 14.04 3.16
N HIS A 86 -4.28 13.11 3.71
CA HIS A 86 -2.87 13.30 4.04
C HIS A 86 -1.93 12.99 2.88
N ASN A 87 -2.46 12.48 1.77
CA ASN A 87 -1.66 11.95 0.66
C ASN A 87 -0.59 10.99 1.17
N ALA A 88 -0.99 10.08 2.04
CA ALA A 88 -0.09 9.19 2.76
C ALA A 88 -0.43 7.73 2.49
N PHE A 89 0.60 6.87 2.61
CA PHE A 89 0.50 5.46 2.29
C PHE A 89 1.15 4.63 3.39
N TYR A 90 0.52 3.51 3.73
CA TYR A 90 1.08 2.51 4.63
C TYR A 90 1.19 1.20 3.88
N ILE A 91 2.37 0.60 3.88
CA ILE A 91 2.65 -0.65 3.18
C ILE A 91 2.81 -1.75 4.22
N VAL A 92 1.84 -2.65 4.31
CA VAL A 92 1.72 -3.58 5.44
C VAL A 92 1.72 -5.02 4.94
N PRO A 93 2.61 -5.88 5.45
CA PRO A 93 2.52 -7.30 5.14
C PRO A 93 1.15 -7.86 5.52
N THR A 94 0.58 -8.67 4.64
CA THR A 94 -0.79 -9.15 4.81
C THR A 94 -0.98 -9.94 6.11
N ASP A 95 0.04 -10.66 6.57
CA ASP A 95 -0.05 -11.45 7.79
C ASP A 95 -0.07 -10.62 9.08
N GLN A 96 0.14 -9.31 8.99
CA GLN A 96 0.15 -8.41 10.14
C GLN A 96 -1.12 -7.56 10.26
N ILE A 97 -2.14 -7.88 9.49
CA ILE A 97 -3.35 -7.07 9.39
C ILE A 97 -4.49 -7.67 10.22
N ALA A 98 -5.12 -6.85 11.05
CA ALA A 98 -6.36 -7.20 11.75
C ALA A 98 -7.58 -6.97 10.84
N ALA A 99 -8.75 -7.46 11.26
CA ALA A 99 -9.99 -7.29 10.50
C ALA A 99 -10.40 -5.83 10.36
N SER A 100 -9.97 -4.98 11.28
CA SER A 100 -10.14 -3.54 11.16
C SER A 100 -8.87 -2.84 11.67
N ILE A 101 -8.58 -1.68 11.06
CA ILE A 101 -7.35 -0.92 11.33
C ILE A 101 -7.70 0.55 11.42
N ARG A 102 -6.96 1.27 12.27
CA ARG A 102 -7.05 2.71 12.39
C ARG A 102 -5.66 3.30 12.28
N LEU A 103 -5.50 4.28 11.39
CA LEU A 103 -4.19 4.89 11.08
C LEU A 103 -4.26 6.40 11.27
N SER A 104 -3.19 6.99 11.83
CA SER A 104 -3.11 8.44 12.00
C SER A 104 -3.00 9.20 10.67
N GLY A 105 -2.35 8.61 9.69
CA GLY A 105 -2.11 9.24 8.39
C GLY A 105 -0.76 9.93 8.29
N ASP A 106 -0.01 10.06 9.38
CA ASP A 106 1.30 10.70 9.41
C ASP A 106 2.38 9.88 10.11
N GLY A 107 2.07 8.66 10.48
CA GLY A 107 3.01 7.76 11.14
C GLY A 107 3.18 8.00 12.62
N SER A 108 2.49 8.98 13.22
CA SER A 108 2.68 9.35 14.61
C SER A 108 1.84 8.54 15.59
N GLY A 109 0.92 7.72 15.12
CA GLY A 109 0.08 6.91 15.99
C GLY A 109 0.89 5.90 16.79
N GLN A 110 0.28 5.41 17.89
CA GLN A 110 0.99 4.53 18.82
C GLN A 110 0.86 3.05 18.51
N SER A 111 -0.02 2.66 17.62
CA SER A 111 -0.17 1.25 17.27
C SER A 111 1.04 0.77 16.46
N GLU A 112 1.31 -0.54 16.56
CA GLU A 112 2.44 -1.15 15.85
C GLU A 112 2.39 -0.96 14.35
N ILE A 113 1.19 -0.85 13.76
CA ILE A 113 1.04 -0.71 12.32
C ILE A 113 1.52 0.66 11.81
N GLU A 114 1.66 1.65 12.68
CA GLU A 114 2.15 2.97 12.28
C GLU A 114 3.59 2.94 11.74
N LYS A 115 4.38 1.96 12.13
CA LYS A 115 5.75 1.79 11.62
C LYS A 115 5.81 1.55 10.11
N PHE A 116 4.70 1.14 9.51
CA PHE A 116 4.64 0.89 8.08
C PHE A 116 4.32 2.15 7.26
N PHE A 117 4.24 3.30 7.89
CA PHE A 117 4.05 4.58 7.21
C PHE A 117 5.18 4.80 6.19
N GLY A 118 4.80 4.94 4.92
CA GLY A 118 5.76 5.15 3.85
C GLY A 118 6.77 4.04 3.64
N ALA A 119 6.47 2.83 4.08
CA ALA A 119 7.44 1.73 4.09
C ALA A 119 7.56 1.01 2.74
N TRP A 120 7.71 1.75 1.66
CA TRP A 120 7.84 1.19 0.31
C TRP A 120 9.04 0.25 0.18
N HIS A 121 10.07 0.47 0.99
CA HIS A 121 11.30 -0.34 0.94
C HIS A 121 11.06 -1.83 1.18
N ILE A 122 9.99 -2.20 1.88
CA ILE A 122 9.70 -3.61 2.15
C ILE A 122 9.27 -4.37 0.89
N LEU A 123 8.92 -3.66 -0.18
CA LEU A 123 8.60 -4.28 -1.47
C LEU A 123 9.84 -4.58 -2.30
N LYS A 124 11.01 -4.07 -1.90
CA LYS A 124 12.25 -4.28 -2.63
C LYS A 124 12.86 -5.64 -2.28
N PRO A 125 13.65 -6.22 -3.20
CA PRO A 125 14.33 -7.48 -2.90
C PRO A 125 15.36 -7.30 -1.79
N THR A 126 15.87 -8.43 -1.29
CA THR A 126 16.90 -8.46 -0.27
C THR A 126 18.18 -7.77 -0.75
N SER A 127 19.11 -7.52 0.19
CA SER A 127 20.33 -6.76 -0.07
C SER A 127 21.17 -7.27 -1.24
N THR A 128 21.15 -8.57 -1.52
CA THR A 128 21.94 -9.17 -2.62
C THR A 128 21.42 -8.71 -3.98
N ASP A 129 20.11 -8.73 -4.18
CA ASP A 129 19.49 -8.29 -5.43
C ASP A 129 19.55 -6.77 -5.56
N HIS A 130 19.50 -6.08 -4.43
CA HIS A 130 19.58 -4.64 -4.38
C HIS A 130 20.90 -4.08 -4.91
N ALA A 131 22.01 -4.75 -4.64
CA ALA A 131 23.31 -4.34 -5.15
C ALA A 131 23.36 -4.38 -6.67
N SER A 132 22.80 -5.41 -7.29
CA SER A 132 22.71 -5.52 -8.75
C SER A 132 21.86 -4.43 -9.36
N ALA A 133 20.73 -4.09 -8.72
CA ALA A 133 19.85 -3.01 -9.19
C ALA A 133 20.54 -1.65 -9.16
N GLN A 134 21.34 -1.39 -8.13
CA GLN A 134 22.07 -0.12 -8.02
C GLN A 134 23.11 0.03 -9.12
N VAL A 135 23.78 -1.04 -9.50
CA VAL A 135 24.75 -0.99 -10.60
C VAL A 135 24.09 -0.62 -11.91
N LEU A 136 22.90 -1.14 -12.17
CA LEU A 136 22.14 -0.80 -13.38
C LEU A 136 21.70 0.67 -13.38
N ASP A 137 21.29 1.19 -12.25
CA ASP A 137 20.84 2.56 -12.12
C ASP A 137 21.97 3.57 -12.32
N ALA A 138 23.21 3.19 -12.05
CA ALA A 138 24.37 4.05 -12.19
C ALA A 138 24.78 4.27 -13.66
N GLN A 139 24.20 3.53 -14.59
CA GLN A 139 24.49 3.65 -16.01
C GLN A 139 23.52 4.59 -16.71
#